data_3b4f8b00ae1e67394580dcdee010192f
#
_entry.id   3b4f8b00ae1e67394580dcdee010192f
#
_cell.length_a   1.000
_cell.length_b   1.000
_cell.length_c   1.000
_cell.angle_alpha   90.00
_cell.angle_beta   90.00
_cell.angle_gamma   90.00
#
_symmetry.space_group_name_H-M   'P 1'
#
loop_
_entity.id
_entity.type
_entity.pdbx_description
1 polymer ?
#
loop_
_entity_poly.entity_id
_entity_poly.type
_entity_poly.pdbx_seq_one_letter_code
_entity_poly.pdbx_strand_id
1 'polypeptide(L)'
;MNFELFIARRIHFSKERGDSRRVTPPAVRIAVAGIALGVAMMILSVAIVVGFKQEVRNKMVGFGSHIRVSNFDSNSSYETVPIFVGDSLKSLLSALSGIRHVETFATKPGILKTETDFQGIVLKGVDVEYDWTFFGKHLKEGELFSIDTGKVTNDVLISQQLADMLRLRCGDSFHAYFVQDEVRARKFRICGIYDTGFTDYDKLFVLTDIKHIRRLNGWEADAVSGLELQVDDYDDLDKVAAAVDDQLLNRRDRKGNIFYVRSIKELNPMIFSWLDVLDLNVAVILVLMMAVSGFTMISGLLIIILERTNMIGILKALGQQDRSLRRVFLYISAFLIGKGMLWGNIIGLALCWIQSFFRPLSLDPSVYYLDAVPIHLTHV
;
A
#
# COMPACT_ATOMS: atom_id res chain seq x y z
N MET A 1 17.52 40.56 -27.68
CA MET A 1 16.16 40.33 -27.13
C MET A 1 15.35 39.68 -28.23
N ASN A 2 14.90 38.43 -28.07
CA ASN A 2 14.13 37.75 -29.14
C ASN A 2 12.77 38.47 -29.31
N PHE A 3 12.59 39.07 -30.49
CA PHE A 3 11.40 39.84 -30.86
C PHE A 3 10.11 39.02 -30.69
N GLU A 4 10.14 37.74 -31.04
CA GLU A 4 9.03 36.84 -30.91
C GLU A 4 8.59 36.62 -29.45
N LEU A 5 9.57 36.49 -28.54
CA LEU A 5 9.33 36.36 -27.10
C LEU A 5 8.74 37.66 -26.53
N PHE A 6 9.23 38.81 -26.98
CA PHE A 6 8.71 40.12 -26.59
C PHE A 6 7.24 40.28 -26.97
N ILE A 7 6.88 39.93 -28.21
CA ILE A 7 5.47 39.95 -28.67
C ILE A 7 4.61 38.97 -27.86
N ALA A 8 5.06 37.73 -27.71
CA ALA A 8 4.33 36.72 -26.95
C ALA A 8 4.05 37.16 -25.50
N ARG A 9 5.09 37.72 -24.83
CA ARG A 9 4.95 38.26 -23.47
C ARG A 9 3.98 39.44 -23.42
N ARG A 10 4.05 40.34 -24.41
CA ARG A 10 3.16 41.50 -24.47
C ARG A 10 1.70 41.07 -24.70
N ILE A 11 1.45 40.12 -25.59
CA ILE A 11 0.12 39.57 -25.83
C ILE A 11 -0.45 38.91 -24.58
N HIS A 12 0.39 38.18 -23.87
CA HIS A 12 -0.05 37.42 -22.69
C HIS A 12 -0.21 38.29 -21.42
N PHE A 13 0.63 39.33 -21.25
CA PHE A 13 0.66 40.16 -20.05
C PHE A 13 0.15 41.61 -20.23
N SER A 14 -0.17 42.05 -21.47
CA SER A 14 -0.62 43.41 -21.67
C SER A 14 -2.00 43.61 -21.06
N LYS A 15 -2.07 44.37 -19.98
CA LYS A 15 -3.26 45.10 -19.55
C LYS A 15 -3.43 46.26 -20.55
N GLU A 16 -4.34 46.16 -21.50
CA GLU A 16 -4.74 47.31 -22.28
C GLU A 16 -5.32 48.36 -21.32
N ARG A 17 -4.59 49.47 -21.17
CA ARG A 17 -5.06 50.67 -20.52
C ARG A 17 -6.02 51.34 -21.49
N GLY A 18 -7.31 51.19 -21.28
CA GLY A 18 -8.24 52.11 -21.93
C GLY A 18 -9.62 51.62 -22.36
N ASP A 19 -9.94 50.34 -22.31
CA ASP A 19 -11.29 49.90 -22.64
C ASP A 19 -11.89 49.02 -21.53
N SER A 20 -13.13 49.31 -21.16
CA SER A 20 -13.88 48.73 -20.05
C SER A 20 -14.25 47.23 -20.22
N ARG A 21 -13.67 46.53 -21.16
CA ARG A 21 -13.76 45.06 -21.32
C ARG A 21 -12.51 44.38 -20.81
N ARG A 22 -12.36 44.33 -19.50
CA ARG A 22 -11.40 43.48 -18.79
C ARG A 22 -11.77 42.02 -18.93
N VAL A 23 -11.46 41.40 -20.01
CA VAL A 23 -11.60 39.94 -20.08
C VAL A 23 -10.37 39.38 -20.83
N THR A 24 -9.48 38.72 -20.06
CA THR A 24 -8.65 37.67 -20.66
C THR A 24 -9.63 36.80 -21.48
N PRO A 25 -9.40 36.59 -22.80
CA PRO A 25 -10.38 35.90 -23.61
C PRO A 25 -10.85 34.64 -22.89
N PRO A 26 -12.16 34.38 -22.81
CA PRO A 26 -12.70 33.23 -22.05
C PRO A 26 -12.04 31.92 -22.52
N ALA A 27 -11.65 31.83 -23.79
CA ALA A 27 -10.89 30.73 -24.35
C ALA A 27 -9.54 30.44 -23.64
N VAL A 28 -8.79 31.50 -23.29
CA VAL A 28 -7.52 31.34 -22.56
C VAL A 28 -7.77 30.78 -21.16
N ARG A 29 -8.82 31.23 -20.47
CA ARG A 29 -9.17 30.73 -19.14
C ARG A 29 -9.59 29.27 -19.19
N ILE A 30 -10.41 28.90 -20.19
CA ILE A 30 -10.87 27.53 -20.40
C ILE A 30 -9.67 26.61 -20.73
N ALA A 31 -8.75 27.04 -21.59
CA ALA A 31 -7.56 26.26 -21.93
C ALA A 31 -6.66 26.04 -20.69
N VAL A 32 -6.39 27.09 -19.91
CA VAL A 32 -5.60 26.97 -18.67
C VAL A 32 -6.30 26.09 -17.62
N ALA A 33 -7.62 26.26 -17.45
CA ALA A 33 -8.41 25.45 -16.54
C ALA A 33 -8.43 23.96 -16.94
N GLY A 34 -8.56 23.67 -18.25
CA GLY A 34 -8.53 22.29 -18.74
C GLY A 34 -7.16 21.61 -18.51
N ILE A 35 -6.06 22.32 -18.77
CA ILE A 35 -4.72 21.79 -18.47
C ILE A 35 -4.54 21.62 -16.95
N ALA A 36 -4.95 22.61 -16.16
CA ALA A 36 -4.83 22.54 -14.70
C ALA A 36 -5.62 21.38 -14.10
N LEU A 37 -6.86 21.17 -14.58
CA LEU A 37 -7.69 20.03 -14.15
C LEU A 37 -7.06 18.70 -14.56
N GLY A 38 -6.56 18.59 -15.79
CA GLY A 38 -5.88 17.37 -16.26
C GLY A 38 -4.66 17.03 -15.41
N VAL A 39 -3.80 18.01 -15.11
CA VAL A 39 -2.61 17.81 -14.24
C VAL A 39 -3.03 17.45 -12.82
N ALA A 40 -4.01 18.13 -12.23
CA ALA A 40 -4.50 17.83 -10.89
C ALA A 40 -5.04 16.40 -10.79
N MET A 41 -5.82 15.95 -11.79
CA MET A 41 -6.35 14.59 -11.84
C MET A 41 -5.24 13.53 -12.04
N MET A 42 -4.21 13.83 -12.83
CA MET A 42 -3.05 12.92 -12.96
C MET A 42 -2.32 12.76 -11.63
N ILE A 43 -2.03 13.85 -10.92
CA ILE A 43 -1.40 13.80 -9.59
C ILE A 43 -2.25 12.99 -8.61
N LEU A 44 -3.56 13.27 -8.55
CA LEU A 44 -4.46 12.60 -7.64
C LEU A 44 -4.55 11.08 -7.93
N SER A 45 -4.65 10.68 -9.20
CA SER A 45 -4.71 9.27 -9.59
C SER A 45 -3.46 8.50 -9.18
N VAL A 46 -2.27 9.07 -9.42
CA VAL A 46 -1.00 8.44 -9.04
C VAL A 46 -0.89 8.37 -7.51
N ALA A 47 -1.16 9.47 -6.81
CA ALA A 47 -1.03 9.54 -5.34
C ALA A 47 -1.98 8.55 -4.63
N ILE A 48 -3.20 8.38 -5.13
CA ILE A 48 -4.18 7.42 -4.59
C ILE A 48 -3.68 5.99 -4.81
N VAL A 49 -3.27 5.63 -6.02
CA VAL A 49 -2.91 4.23 -6.31
C VAL A 49 -1.61 3.85 -5.62
N VAL A 50 -0.61 4.72 -5.59
CA VAL A 50 0.63 4.47 -4.85
C VAL A 50 0.33 4.31 -3.35
N GLY A 51 -0.47 5.22 -2.79
CA GLY A 51 -0.87 5.14 -1.38
C GLY A 51 -1.64 3.87 -1.06
N PHE A 52 -2.59 3.51 -1.92
CA PHE A 52 -3.40 2.30 -1.77
C PHE A 52 -2.54 1.02 -1.80
N LYS A 53 -1.66 0.89 -2.79
CA LYS A 53 -0.73 -0.26 -2.91
C LYS A 53 0.17 -0.38 -1.68
N GLN A 54 0.71 0.73 -1.22
CA GLN A 54 1.59 0.75 -0.05
C GLN A 54 0.86 0.34 1.22
N GLU A 55 -0.36 0.84 1.44
CA GLU A 55 -1.13 0.53 2.65
C GLU A 55 -1.59 -0.94 2.68
N VAL A 56 -2.11 -1.47 1.57
CA VAL A 56 -2.45 -2.90 1.47
C VAL A 56 -1.23 -3.77 1.70
N ARG A 57 -0.09 -3.42 1.10
CA ARG A 57 1.18 -4.11 1.28
C ARG A 57 1.64 -4.10 2.74
N ASN A 58 1.59 -2.93 3.41
CA ASN A 58 1.97 -2.79 4.82
C ASN A 58 1.11 -3.67 5.74
N LYS A 59 -0.20 -3.73 5.49
CA LYS A 59 -1.09 -4.60 6.27
C LYS A 59 -0.76 -6.08 6.07
N MET A 60 -0.50 -6.50 4.84
CA MET A 60 -0.13 -7.89 4.55
C MET A 60 1.20 -8.28 5.21
N VAL A 61 2.20 -7.41 5.12
CA VAL A 61 3.50 -7.60 5.79
C VAL A 61 3.33 -7.66 7.30
N GLY A 62 2.46 -6.84 7.87
CA GLY A 62 2.19 -6.83 9.31
C GLY A 62 1.64 -8.15 9.86
N PHE A 63 0.89 -8.91 9.04
CA PHE A 63 0.39 -10.23 9.42
C PHE A 63 1.36 -11.38 9.14
N GLY A 64 2.17 -11.29 8.07
CA GLY A 64 2.92 -12.45 7.56
C GLY A 64 4.35 -12.16 7.14
N SER A 65 4.88 -10.96 7.44
CA SER A 65 6.22 -10.53 7.07
C SER A 65 6.47 -10.49 5.54
N HIS A 66 7.68 -10.17 5.12
CA HIS A 66 8.05 -10.03 3.70
C HIS A 66 8.40 -11.35 3.03
N ILE A 67 9.13 -12.21 3.74
CA ILE A 67 9.59 -13.51 3.26
C ILE A 67 9.27 -14.54 4.34
N ARG A 68 8.77 -15.69 3.90
CA ARG A 68 8.50 -16.83 4.78
C ARG A 68 9.35 -18.02 4.38
N VAL A 69 9.99 -18.61 5.36
CA VAL A 69 10.70 -19.89 5.23
C VAL A 69 9.90 -20.96 5.96
N SER A 70 9.48 -22.00 5.27
CA SER A 70 8.67 -23.10 5.81
C SER A 70 9.21 -24.44 5.36
N ASN A 71 8.56 -25.53 5.78
CA ASN A 71 8.87 -26.86 5.26
C ASN A 71 8.39 -26.98 3.80
N PHE A 72 9.19 -27.59 2.94
CA PHE A 72 8.83 -27.85 1.54
C PHE A 72 7.57 -28.71 1.40
N ASP A 73 7.37 -29.66 2.30
CA ASP A 73 6.19 -30.56 2.31
C ASP A 73 4.93 -29.88 2.89
N SER A 74 5.04 -28.62 3.36
CA SER A 74 3.87 -27.87 3.83
C SER A 74 2.98 -27.45 2.65
N ASN A 75 1.71 -27.84 2.72
CA ASN A 75 0.70 -27.37 1.78
C ASN A 75 0.25 -25.92 2.10
N SER A 76 -0.74 -25.43 1.37
CA SER A 76 -1.33 -24.09 1.60
C SER A 76 -2.25 -24.02 2.83
N SER A 77 -2.34 -25.09 3.63
CA SER A 77 -3.12 -25.14 4.87
C SER A 77 -2.36 -24.46 6.01
N TYR A 78 -3.10 -23.97 7.00
CA TYR A 78 -2.53 -23.49 8.27
C TYR A 78 -2.14 -24.62 9.22
N GLU A 79 -2.43 -25.88 8.89
CA GLU A 79 -1.88 -27.07 9.51
C GLU A 79 -0.53 -27.36 8.86
N THR A 80 0.54 -26.97 9.50
CA THR A 80 1.88 -26.98 8.89
C THR A 80 2.71 -28.18 9.35
N VAL A 81 3.59 -28.66 8.45
CA VAL A 81 4.67 -29.56 8.81
C VAL A 81 5.80 -28.73 9.44
N PRO A 82 6.31 -29.09 10.63
CA PRO A 82 7.31 -28.28 11.30
C PRO A 82 8.66 -28.30 10.58
N ILE A 83 9.41 -27.21 10.76
CA ILE A 83 10.86 -27.14 10.57
C ILE A 83 11.54 -26.99 11.92
N PHE A 84 12.80 -27.44 12.00
CA PHE A 84 13.61 -27.34 13.22
C PHE A 84 14.63 -26.23 13.07
N VAL A 85 14.49 -25.18 13.86
CA VAL A 85 15.26 -23.95 13.74
C VAL A 85 16.16 -23.76 14.96
N GLY A 86 17.47 -23.85 14.73
CA GLY A 86 18.48 -23.51 15.75
C GLY A 86 18.96 -22.06 15.63
N ASP A 87 19.61 -21.57 16.67
CA ASP A 87 20.14 -20.19 16.74
C ASP A 87 21.14 -19.88 15.62
N SER A 88 21.90 -20.90 15.16
CA SER A 88 22.83 -20.74 14.04
C SER A 88 22.14 -20.39 12.73
N LEU A 89 20.96 -20.94 12.47
CA LEU A 89 20.18 -20.62 11.28
C LEU A 89 19.61 -19.20 11.36
N LYS A 90 19.07 -18.82 12.51
CA LYS A 90 18.58 -17.45 12.74
C LYS A 90 19.69 -16.42 12.55
N SER A 91 20.86 -16.67 13.16
CA SER A 91 22.03 -15.78 13.05
C SER A 91 22.54 -15.67 11.61
N LEU A 92 22.55 -16.78 10.87
CA LEU A 92 22.92 -16.79 9.46
C LEU A 92 21.99 -15.91 8.62
N LEU A 93 20.69 -16.08 8.79
CA LEU A 93 19.69 -15.31 8.05
C LEU A 93 19.71 -13.83 8.43
N SER A 94 19.84 -13.51 9.72
CA SER A 94 19.95 -12.13 10.21
C SER A 94 21.21 -11.41 9.71
N ALA A 95 22.26 -12.14 9.34
CA ALA A 95 23.50 -11.57 8.80
C ALA A 95 23.42 -11.23 7.30
N LEU A 96 22.38 -11.67 6.60
CA LEU A 96 22.20 -11.34 5.20
C LEU A 96 21.84 -9.86 5.01
N SER A 97 22.48 -9.25 4.02
CA SER A 97 22.20 -7.85 3.67
C SER A 97 20.75 -7.69 3.21
N GLY A 98 20.07 -6.68 3.73
CA GLY A 98 18.67 -6.37 3.42
C GLY A 98 17.66 -7.07 4.32
N ILE A 99 18.08 -7.89 5.30
CA ILE A 99 17.20 -8.46 6.32
C ILE A 99 17.27 -7.62 7.58
N ARG A 100 16.14 -7.05 7.98
CA ARG A 100 16.01 -6.23 9.18
C ARG A 100 15.74 -7.07 10.43
N HIS A 101 14.90 -8.08 10.32
CA HIS A 101 14.45 -8.87 11.44
C HIS A 101 14.07 -10.30 11.02
N VAL A 102 14.34 -11.27 11.90
CA VAL A 102 13.99 -12.69 11.72
C VAL A 102 13.24 -13.15 12.95
N GLU A 103 12.02 -13.64 12.75
CA GLU A 103 11.17 -14.13 13.83
C GLU A 103 10.61 -15.52 13.54
N THR A 104 10.30 -16.27 14.61
CA THR A 104 9.68 -17.58 14.51
C THR A 104 8.19 -17.50 14.68
N PHE A 105 7.46 -18.30 13.93
CA PHE A 105 6.02 -18.44 14.09
C PHE A 105 5.56 -19.90 14.03
N ALA A 106 4.40 -20.14 14.60
CA ALA A 106 3.66 -21.38 14.40
C ALA A 106 2.19 -21.08 14.16
N THR A 107 1.54 -21.89 13.33
CA THR A 107 0.10 -21.78 13.09
C THR A 107 -0.63 -23.06 13.47
N LYS A 108 -1.85 -22.92 13.97
CA LYS A 108 -2.73 -24.05 14.25
C LYS A 108 -4.18 -23.65 13.99
N PRO A 109 -4.86 -24.26 13.01
CA PRO A 109 -6.29 -24.04 12.83
C PRO A 109 -7.07 -24.65 13.98
N GLY A 110 -8.16 -23.98 14.35
CA GLY A 110 -9.04 -24.40 15.43
C GLY A 110 -10.42 -23.77 15.32
N ILE A 111 -11.28 -24.08 16.26
CA ILE A 111 -12.62 -23.54 16.36
C ILE A 111 -12.74 -22.83 17.70
N LEU A 112 -12.95 -21.52 17.67
CA LEU A 112 -13.35 -20.75 18.83
C LEU A 112 -14.83 -20.95 19.05
N LYS A 113 -15.22 -21.33 20.27
CA LYS A 113 -16.61 -21.57 20.66
C LYS A 113 -16.97 -20.73 21.88
N THR A 114 -18.05 -20.00 21.77
CA THR A 114 -18.76 -19.33 22.88
C THR A 114 -20.00 -20.13 23.27
N GLU A 115 -20.81 -19.62 24.17
CA GLU A 115 -22.07 -20.27 24.55
C GLU A 115 -23.09 -20.27 23.41
N THR A 116 -23.07 -19.24 22.56
CA THR A 116 -24.08 -19.02 21.52
C THR A 116 -23.56 -19.27 20.10
N ASP A 117 -22.28 -19.03 19.86
CA ASP A 117 -21.72 -18.98 18.51
C ASP A 117 -20.39 -19.74 18.41
N PHE A 118 -19.97 -20.03 17.18
CA PHE A 118 -18.66 -20.62 16.90
C PHE A 118 -18.04 -20.01 15.63
N GLN A 119 -16.71 -19.91 15.60
CA GLN A 119 -15.96 -19.38 14.48
C GLN A 119 -14.66 -20.19 14.25
N GLY A 120 -14.39 -20.53 12.99
CA GLY A 120 -13.08 -21.07 12.61
C GLY A 120 -12.01 -20.00 12.76
N ILE A 121 -10.93 -20.33 13.46
CA ILE A 121 -9.81 -19.44 13.71
C ILE A 121 -8.50 -20.11 13.38
N VAL A 122 -7.45 -19.30 13.20
CA VAL A 122 -6.07 -19.77 13.16
C VAL A 122 -5.32 -19.12 14.32
N LEU A 123 -4.80 -19.95 15.21
CA LEU A 123 -3.81 -19.45 16.18
C LEU A 123 -2.50 -19.14 15.43
N LYS A 124 -2.02 -17.92 15.54
CA LYS A 124 -0.65 -17.53 15.20
C LYS A 124 0.13 -17.41 16.50
N GLY A 125 0.94 -18.43 16.77
CA GLY A 125 1.86 -18.43 17.91
C GLY A 125 3.11 -17.66 17.55
N VAL A 126 3.48 -16.71 18.40
CA VAL A 126 4.65 -15.87 18.28
C VAL A 126 5.60 -16.12 19.45
N ASP A 127 6.89 -15.86 19.28
CA ASP A 127 7.93 -16.07 20.28
C ASP A 127 8.43 -14.73 20.85
N VAL A 128 9.40 -14.77 21.74
CA VAL A 128 9.95 -13.61 22.47
C VAL A 128 10.47 -12.52 21.54
N GLU A 129 11.04 -12.90 20.38
CA GLU A 129 11.59 -11.98 19.41
C GLU A 129 10.56 -11.28 18.50
N TYR A 130 9.25 -11.50 18.68
CA TYR A 130 8.21 -10.98 17.81
C TYR A 130 8.14 -9.45 17.82
N ASP A 131 8.08 -8.84 16.61
CA ASP A 131 7.93 -7.39 16.45
C ASP A 131 6.48 -6.93 16.62
N TRP A 132 6.16 -6.42 17.79
CA TRP A 132 4.83 -5.92 18.13
C TRP A 132 4.46 -4.57 17.53
N THR A 133 5.34 -3.93 16.75
CA THR A 133 5.14 -2.57 16.23
C THR A 133 3.86 -2.45 15.41
N PHE A 134 3.55 -3.45 14.58
CA PHE A 134 2.35 -3.45 13.75
C PHE A 134 1.08 -3.53 14.60
N PHE A 135 0.96 -4.53 15.47
CA PHE A 135 -0.22 -4.71 16.31
C PHE A 135 -0.36 -3.64 17.38
N GLY A 136 0.75 -3.08 17.88
CA GLY A 136 0.74 -1.95 18.80
C GLY A 136 0.11 -0.69 18.21
N LYS A 137 0.33 -0.44 16.92
CA LYS A 137 -0.30 0.69 16.20
C LYS A 137 -1.80 0.49 15.95
N HIS A 138 -2.26 -0.76 15.89
CA HIS A 138 -3.64 -1.12 15.60
C HIS A 138 -4.42 -1.60 16.84
N LEU A 139 -3.82 -1.51 18.03
CA LEU A 139 -4.47 -1.87 19.28
C LEU A 139 -5.59 -0.87 19.61
N LYS A 140 -6.81 -1.37 19.84
CA LYS A 140 -7.99 -0.56 20.19
C LYS A 140 -8.28 -0.58 21.69
N GLU A 141 -8.18 -1.77 22.30
CA GLU A 141 -8.47 -1.97 23.70
C GLU A 141 -7.47 -2.95 24.34
N GLY A 142 -7.21 -2.78 25.63
CA GLY A 142 -6.33 -3.67 26.41
C GLY A 142 -4.85 -3.40 26.18
N GLU A 143 -4.05 -4.46 26.32
CA GLU A 143 -2.59 -4.41 26.27
C GLU A 143 -2.03 -5.57 25.45
N LEU A 144 -0.82 -5.37 24.90
CA LEU A 144 -0.07 -6.45 24.26
C LEU A 144 0.44 -7.41 25.35
N PHE A 145 0.34 -8.70 25.12
CA PHE A 145 0.89 -9.66 26.06
C PHE A 145 2.42 -9.80 25.90
N SER A 146 3.10 -10.04 27.01
CA SER A 146 4.53 -10.35 27.01
C SER A 146 4.74 -11.86 27.03
N ILE A 147 5.72 -12.32 26.28
CA ILE A 147 6.13 -13.72 26.22
C ILE A 147 7.36 -13.90 27.11
N ASP A 148 7.25 -14.77 28.10
CA ASP A 148 8.37 -15.15 28.97
C ASP A 148 8.94 -16.51 28.50
N THR A 149 10.24 -16.66 28.55
CA THR A 149 10.92 -17.91 28.20
C THR A 149 10.53 -19.08 29.13
N GLY A 150 10.23 -18.80 30.40
CA GLY A 150 9.94 -19.80 31.42
C GLY A 150 8.48 -20.20 31.58
N LYS A 151 7.55 -19.30 31.31
CA LYS A 151 6.11 -19.50 31.54
C LYS A 151 5.32 -19.41 30.24
N VAL A 152 4.23 -20.15 30.15
CA VAL A 152 3.27 -20.05 29.05
C VAL A 152 2.17 -19.10 29.47
N THR A 153 1.93 -18.06 28.67
CA THR A 153 0.81 -17.17 28.91
C THR A 153 -0.44 -17.68 28.18
N ASN A 154 -1.60 -17.61 28.83
CA ASN A 154 -2.89 -17.90 28.20
C ASN A 154 -3.53 -16.64 27.61
N ASP A 155 -2.82 -15.53 27.63
CA ASP A 155 -3.27 -14.26 27.06
C ASP A 155 -3.18 -14.30 25.56
N VAL A 156 -4.20 -13.73 24.91
CA VAL A 156 -4.30 -13.67 23.46
C VAL A 156 -4.76 -12.30 23.00
N LEU A 157 -4.35 -11.94 21.77
CA LEU A 157 -4.93 -10.81 21.04
C LEU A 157 -5.92 -11.33 20.01
N ILE A 158 -7.11 -10.73 19.97
CA ILE A 158 -8.13 -10.98 18.96
C ILE A 158 -8.44 -9.70 18.21
N SER A 159 -9.00 -9.82 17.01
CA SER A 159 -9.45 -8.64 16.29
C SER A 159 -10.78 -8.11 16.84
N GLN A 160 -11.06 -6.82 16.60
CA GLN A 160 -12.34 -6.20 16.88
C GLN A 160 -13.48 -6.93 16.17
N GLN A 161 -13.26 -7.31 14.91
CA GLN A 161 -14.26 -8.01 14.13
C GLN A 161 -14.62 -9.38 14.72
N LEU A 162 -13.62 -10.13 15.19
CA LEU A 162 -13.85 -11.42 15.87
C LEU A 162 -14.56 -11.21 17.22
N ALA A 163 -14.17 -10.16 17.97
CA ALA A 163 -14.79 -9.77 19.23
C ALA A 163 -16.27 -9.42 19.06
N ASP A 164 -16.60 -8.60 18.04
CA ASP A 164 -17.98 -8.19 17.76
C ASP A 164 -18.83 -9.36 17.30
N MET A 165 -18.29 -10.22 16.43
CA MET A 165 -18.99 -11.40 15.90
C MET A 165 -19.38 -12.39 17.00
N LEU A 166 -18.49 -12.58 17.99
CA LEU A 166 -18.66 -13.54 19.07
C LEU A 166 -19.10 -12.89 20.40
N ARG A 167 -19.33 -11.58 20.39
CA ARG A 167 -19.74 -10.76 21.56
C ARG A 167 -18.79 -10.89 22.74
N LEU A 168 -17.49 -10.94 22.43
CA LEU A 168 -16.39 -11.00 23.40
C LEU A 168 -15.84 -9.60 23.69
N ARG A 169 -15.28 -9.43 24.89
CA ARG A 169 -14.66 -8.17 25.34
C ARG A 169 -13.27 -8.44 25.89
N CYS A 170 -12.47 -7.39 25.99
CA CYS A 170 -11.19 -7.45 26.67
C CYS A 170 -11.38 -7.93 28.12
N GLY A 171 -10.58 -8.91 28.56
CA GLY A 171 -10.68 -9.58 29.85
C GLY A 171 -11.51 -10.87 29.85
N ASP A 172 -12.36 -11.10 28.86
CA ASP A 172 -13.13 -12.33 28.74
C ASP A 172 -12.25 -13.55 28.46
N SER A 173 -12.81 -14.73 28.77
CA SER A 173 -12.15 -16.01 28.46
C SER A 173 -13.02 -16.84 27.53
N PHE A 174 -12.40 -17.53 26.58
CA PHE A 174 -13.07 -18.44 25.67
C PHE A 174 -12.34 -19.78 25.57
N HIS A 175 -13.02 -20.77 24.98
CA HIS A 175 -12.44 -22.07 24.68
C HIS A 175 -12.20 -22.21 23.18
N ALA A 176 -10.98 -22.60 22.81
CA ALA A 176 -10.66 -23.00 21.45
C ALA A 176 -10.47 -24.51 21.38
N TYR A 177 -11.07 -25.12 20.37
CA TYR A 177 -11.06 -26.55 20.13
C TYR A 177 -10.20 -26.85 18.90
N PHE A 178 -9.31 -27.81 19.06
CA PHE A 178 -8.38 -28.25 18.03
C PHE A 178 -8.67 -29.71 17.71
N VAL A 179 -8.99 -29.99 16.45
CA VAL A 179 -9.29 -31.33 15.98
C VAL A 179 -8.01 -31.96 15.47
N GLN A 180 -7.59 -33.02 16.13
CA GLN A 180 -6.50 -33.91 15.75
C GLN A 180 -7.02 -35.35 15.91
N ASP A 181 -6.15 -36.30 16.27
CA ASP A 181 -6.58 -37.64 16.64
C ASP A 181 -7.62 -37.62 17.79
N GLU A 182 -7.42 -36.66 18.69
CA GLU A 182 -8.36 -36.32 19.77
C GLU A 182 -8.67 -34.83 19.75
N VAL A 183 -9.91 -34.47 20.15
CA VAL A 183 -10.30 -33.07 20.30
C VAL A 183 -9.65 -32.50 21.57
N ARG A 184 -8.79 -31.52 21.38
CA ARG A 184 -8.11 -30.82 22.47
C ARG A 184 -8.70 -29.43 22.66
N ALA A 185 -9.13 -29.12 23.88
CA ALA A 185 -9.63 -27.79 24.25
C ALA A 185 -8.51 -26.99 24.98
N ARG A 186 -8.47 -25.71 24.74
CA ARG A 186 -7.64 -24.75 25.47
C ARG A 186 -8.47 -23.53 25.86
N LYS A 187 -8.28 -23.06 27.08
CA LYS A 187 -8.89 -21.82 27.57
C LYS A 187 -7.90 -20.68 27.39
N PHE A 188 -8.34 -19.61 26.72
CA PHE A 188 -7.58 -18.40 26.51
C PHE A 188 -8.27 -17.21 27.17
N ARG A 189 -7.51 -16.16 27.52
CA ARG A 189 -8.00 -14.89 28.04
C ARG A 189 -7.64 -13.78 27.05
N ILE A 190 -8.58 -12.95 26.70
CA ILE A 190 -8.39 -11.80 25.83
C ILE A 190 -7.69 -10.70 26.64
N CYS A 191 -6.46 -10.38 26.31
CA CYS A 191 -5.71 -9.27 26.91
C CYS A 191 -5.79 -7.99 26.12
N GLY A 192 -6.04 -8.08 24.81
CA GLY A 192 -6.20 -6.92 23.95
C GLY A 192 -6.97 -7.23 22.68
N ILE A 193 -7.55 -6.18 22.12
CA ILE A 193 -8.33 -6.20 20.89
C ILE A 193 -7.68 -5.26 19.89
N TYR A 194 -7.36 -5.77 18.72
CA TYR A 194 -6.77 -5.01 17.62
C TYR A 194 -7.74 -4.85 16.45
N ASP A 195 -7.53 -3.84 15.62
CA ASP A 195 -8.30 -3.59 14.41
C ASP A 195 -7.39 -3.09 13.31
N THR A 196 -7.12 -3.94 12.34
CA THR A 196 -6.26 -3.58 11.21
C THR A 196 -7.06 -3.10 10.01
N GLY A 197 -8.40 -3.31 10.02
CA GLY A 197 -9.27 -3.10 8.86
C GLY A 197 -8.99 -4.08 7.72
N PHE A 198 -8.21 -5.15 7.94
CA PHE A 198 -7.95 -6.20 6.95
C PHE A 198 -8.86 -7.40 7.23
N THR A 199 -10.11 -7.25 6.80
CA THR A 199 -11.26 -8.07 7.18
C THR A 199 -11.03 -9.59 7.11
N ASP A 200 -10.38 -10.09 6.05
CA ASP A 200 -10.17 -11.52 5.86
C ASP A 200 -9.19 -12.12 6.88
N TYR A 201 -8.19 -11.34 7.29
CA TYR A 201 -7.23 -11.75 8.30
C TYR A 201 -7.76 -11.49 9.71
N ASP A 202 -8.45 -10.38 9.91
CA ASP A 202 -9.04 -9.99 11.20
C ASP A 202 -10.08 -11.02 11.67
N LYS A 203 -10.84 -11.65 10.76
CA LYS A 203 -11.78 -12.74 11.11
C LYS A 203 -11.11 -14.05 11.49
N LEU A 204 -9.84 -14.23 11.10
CA LEU A 204 -9.22 -15.54 11.12
C LEU A 204 -8.15 -15.68 12.20
N PHE A 205 -7.30 -14.66 12.39
CA PHE A 205 -6.11 -14.79 13.21
C PHE A 205 -6.33 -14.39 14.67
N VAL A 206 -5.85 -15.26 15.57
CA VAL A 206 -5.72 -15.02 17.01
C VAL A 206 -4.24 -15.16 17.36
N LEU A 207 -3.63 -14.11 17.91
CA LEU A 207 -2.23 -14.16 18.33
C LEU A 207 -2.11 -14.76 19.73
N THR A 208 -1.15 -15.66 19.91
CA THR A 208 -0.91 -16.36 21.16
C THR A 208 0.58 -16.70 21.36
N ASP A 209 0.96 -17.18 22.53
CA ASP A 209 2.29 -17.75 22.79
C ASP A 209 2.50 -19.03 21.96
N ILE A 210 3.60 -19.09 21.21
CA ILE A 210 3.98 -20.24 20.34
C ILE A 210 4.00 -21.57 21.11
N LYS A 211 4.27 -21.53 22.41
CA LYS A 211 4.33 -22.72 23.26
C LYS A 211 3.00 -23.48 23.33
N HIS A 212 1.86 -22.78 23.13
CA HIS A 212 0.56 -23.47 23.04
C HIS A 212 0.49 -24.36 21.81
N ILE A 213 0.98 -23.90 20.67
CA ILE A 213 0.95 -24.65 19.41
C ILE A 213 1.94 -25.82 19.48
N ARG A 214 3.16 -25.58 20.01
CA ARG A 214 4.12 -26.65 20.26
C ARG A 214 3.53 -27.76 21.12
N ARG A 215 2.84 -27.41 22.21
CA ARG A 215 2.17 -28.40 23.10
C ARG A 215 0.99 -29.12 22.42
N LEU A 216 0.19 -28.41 21.63
CA LEU A 216 -0.93 -29.01 20.92
C LEU A 216 -0.45 -30.06 19.91
N ASN A 217 0.62 -29.73 19.17
CA ASN A 217 1.19 -30.61 18.14
C ASN A 217 2.17 -31.66 18.69
N GLY A 218 2.52 -31.62 19.96
CA GLY A 218 3.57 -32.48 20.51
C GLY A 218 4.95 -32.17 19.96
N TRP A 219 5.21 -30.92 19.59
CA TRP A 219 6.45 -30.46 18.97
C TRP A 219 7.54 -30.20 20.03
N GLU A 220 8.79 -30.39 19.62
CA GLU A 220 9.96 -30.03 20.39
C GLU A 220 10.11 -28.50 20.47
N ALA A 221 10.96 -28.01 21.37
CA ALA A 221 11.09 -26.58 21.68
C ALA A 221 11.58 -25.75 20.46
N ASP A 222 12.38 -26.34 19.58
CA ASP A 222 12.93 -25.72 18.38
C ASP A 222 12.09 -25.97 17.11
N ALA A 223 10.97 -26.71 17.25
CA ALA A 223 10.05 -26.93 16.16
C ALA A 223 9.08 -25.74 15.98
N VAL A 224 8.96 -25.27 14.74
CA VAL A 224 8.14 -24.13 14.35
C VAL A 224 7.47 -24.38 13.00
N SER A 225 6.39 -23.67 12.69
CA SER A 225 5.81 -23.69 11.35
C SER A 225 6.70 -23.05 10.31
N GLY A 226 7.50 -22.07 10.72
CA GLY A 226 8.43 -21.38 9.85
C GLY A 226 9.12 -20.19 10.50
N LEU A 227 9.93 -19.53 9.67
CA LEU A 227 10.51 -18.21 9.96
C LEU A 227 9.82 -17.16 9.12
N GLU A 228 9.62 -16.00 9.71
CA GLU A 228 9.17 -14.79 9.04
C GLU A 228 10.33 -13.78 9.03
N LEU A 229 10.67 -13.26 7.84
CA LEU A 229 11.78 -12.35 7.66
C LEU A 229 11.25 -11.00 7.18
N GLN A 230 11.66 -9.94 7.87
CA GLN A 230 11.38 -8.57 7.47
C GLN A 230 12.57 -8.03 6.67
N VAL A 231 12.31 -7.45 5.51
CA VAL A 231 13.35 -6.77 4.71
C VAL A 231 13.38 -5.28 5.02
N ASP A 232 14.52 -4.65 4.79
CA ASP A 232 14.71 -3.20 4.99
C ASP A 232 13.91 -2.41 3.97
N ASP A 233 14.01 -2.78 2.70
CA ASP A 233 13.32 -2.15 1.58
C ASP A 233 12.53 -3.18 0.79
N TYR A 234 11.26 -2.86 0.57
CA TYR A 234 10.37 -3.73 -0.22
C TYR A 234 10.80 -3.85 -1.69
N ASP A 235 11.41 -2.84 -2.26
CA ASP A 235 11.83 -2.86 -3.66
C ASP A 235 12.96 -3.87 -3.91
N ASP A 236 13.70 -4.23 -2.87
CA ASP A 236 14.72 -5.29 -2.91
C ASP A 236 14.18 -6.69 -2.53
N LEU A 237 12.86 -6.81 -2.27
CA LEU A 237 12.24 -8.08 -1.81
C LEU A 237 12.65 -9.29 -2.63
N ASP A 238 12.56 -9.21 -3.96
CA ASP A 238 12.82 -10.33 -4.85
C ASP A 238 14.30 -10.74 -4.82
N LYS A 239 15.23 -9.78 -4.71
CA LYS A 239 16.67 -10.03 -4.58
C LYS A 239 17.01 -10.68 -3.24
N VAL A 240 16.43 -10.15 -2.15
CA VAL A 240 16.66 -10.70 -0.81
C VAL A 240 16.05 -12.09 -0.68
N ALA A 241 14.86 -12.32 -1.24
CA ALA A 241 14.23 -13.65 -1.26
C ALA A 241 15.11 -14.69 -2.01
N ALA A 242 15.65 -14.32 -3.17
CA ALA A 242 16.59 -15.15 -3.91
C ALA A 242 17.87 -15.44 -3.11
N ALA A 243 18.42 -14.44 -2.42
CA ALA A 243 19.61 -14.61 -1.57
C ALA A 243 19.35 -15.55 -0.38
N VAL A 244 18.15 -15.47 0.23
CA VAL A 244 17.72 -16.39 1.29
C VAL A 244 17.58 -17.81 0.74
N ASP A 245 16.96 -17.97 -0.44
CA ASP A 245 16.78 -19.26 -1.09
C ASP A 245 18.13 -19.91 -1.42
N ASP A 246 19.07 -19.18 -2.01
CA ASP A 246 20.44 -19.65 -2.31
C ASP A 246 21.18 -20.13 -1.05
N GLN A 247 20.99 -19.43 0.07
CA GLN A 247 21.60 -19.83 1.35
C GLN A 247 21.00 -21.13 1.91
N LEU A 248 19.74 -21.40 1.62
CA LEU A 248 18.99 -22.54 2.15
C LEU A 248 18.90 -23.72 1.20
N LEU A 249 19.20 -23.55 -0.09
CA LEU A 249 19.01 -24.54 -1.17
C LEU A 249 19.62 -25.91 -0.86
N ASN A 250 20.82 -25.94 -0.26
CA ASN A 250 21.53 -27.17 0.09
C ASN A 250 21.54 -27.50 1.59
N ARG A 251 20.71 -26.77 2.36
CA ARG A 251 20.60 -26.99 3.79
C ARG A 251 19.35 -27.77 4.12
N ARG A 252 19.48 -28.58 5.16
CA ARG A 252 18.38 -29.31 5.75
C ARG A 252 18.37 -29.05 7.24
N ASP A 253 17.20 -29.11 7.84
CA ASP A 253 17.11 -29.08 9.30
C ASP A 253 17.68 -30.40 9.89
N ARG A 254 17.71 -30.46 11.23
CA ARG A 254 18.28 -31.61 11.97
C ARG A 254 17.52 -32.95 11.72
N LYS A 255 16.30 -32.90 11.17
CA LYS A 255 15.49 -34.08 10.79
C LYS A 255 15.52 -34.37 9.30
N GLY A 256 16.27 -33.57 8.53
CA GLY A 256 16.42 -33.78 7.09
C GLY A 256 15.36 -33.03 6.25
N ASN A 257 14.50 -32.22 6.84
CA ASN A 257 13.50 -31.45 6.12
C ASN A 257 14.15 -30.37 5.24
N ILE A 258 13.56 -30.13 4.08
CA ILE A 258 13.98 -29.12 3.11
C ILE A 258 13.26 -27.82 3.42
N PHE A 259 13.99 -26.72 3.39
CA PHE A 259 13.44 -25.38 3.54
C PHE A 259 12.81 -24.93 2.21
N TYR A 260 11.70 -24.22 2.31
CA TYR A 260 11.01 -23.61 1.19
C TYR A 260 10.82 -22.13 1.45
N VAL A 261 11.44 -21.30 0.61
CA VAL A 261 11.41 -19.84 0.72
C VAL A 261 10.33 -19.31 -0.20
N ARG A 262 9.46 -18.47 0.32
CA ARG A 262 8.43 -17.77 -0.45
C ARG A 262 8.33 -16.31 -0.05
N SER A 263 8.28 -15.44 -1.04
CA SER A 263 7.95 -14.04 -0.84
C SER A 263 6.46 -13.86 -0.52
N ILE A 264 6.11 -12.74 0.06
CA ILE A 264 4.70 -12.38 0.33
C ILE A 264 3.86 -12.31 -0.96
N LYS A 265 4.50 -11.99 -2.10
CA LYS A 265 3.87 -12.00 -3.42
C LYS A 265 3.43 -13.41 -3.82
N GLU A 266 4.31 -14.41 -3.58
CA GLU A 266 4.04 -15.82 -3.88
C GLU A 266 3.06 -16.46 -2.89
N LEU A 267 3.03 -15.97 -1.66
CA LEU A 267 2.05 -16.41 -0.65
C LEU A 267 0.64 -15.92 -0.95
N ASN A 268 0.50 -14.74 -1.57
CA ASN A 268 -0.77 -14.07 -1.84
C ASN A 268 -0.88 -13.58 -3.29
N PRO A 269 -0.75 -14.48 -4.29
CA PRO A 269 -0.64 -14.09 -5.69
C PRO A 269 -1.90 -13.36 -6.19
N MET A 270 -3.07 -13.70 -5.69
CA MET A 270 -4.33 -13.06 -6.09
C MET A 270 -4.35 -11.57 -5.74
N ILE A 271 -3.95 -11.22 -4.51
CA ILE A 271 -3.95 -9.83 -4.05
C ILE A 271 -2.89 -9.03 -4.81
N PHE A 272 -1.68 -9.56 -4.97
CA PHE A 272 -0.61 -8.87 -5.69
C PHE A 272 -0.91 -8.70 -7.18
N SER A 273 -1.49 -9.72 -7.85
CA SER A 273 -1.96 -9.57 -9.23
C SER A 273 -3.04 -8.51 -9.37
N TRP A 274 -3.94 -8.40 -8.40
CA TRP A 274 -4.94 -7.34 -8.39
C TRP A 274 -4.31 -5.95 -8.18
N LEU A 275 -3.30 -5.83 -7.31
CA LEU A 275 -2.55 -4.57 -7.15
C LEU A 275 -1.81 -4.17 -8.43
N ASP A 276 -1.30 -5.12 -9.21
CA ASP A 276 -0.63 -4.84 -10.49
C ASP A 276 -1.60 -4.33 -11.56
N VAL A 277 -2.85 -4.79 -11.57
CA VAL A 277 -3.89 -4.25 -12.46
C VAL A 277 -4.16 -2.76 -12.19
N LEU A 278 -3.98 -2.29 -10.96
CA LEU A 278 -4.13 -0.87 -10.66
C LEU A 278 -3.11 0.01 -11.39
N ASP A 279 -1.88 -0.48 -11.61
CA ASP A 279 -0.86 0.26 -12.38
C ASP A 279 -1.29 0.45 -13.84
N LEU A 280 -1.87 -0.58 -14.43
CA LEU A 280 -2.42 -0.48 -15.79
C LEU A 280 -3.57 0.55 -15.86
N ASN A 281 -4.46 0.53 -14.88
CA ASN A 281 -5.57 1.49 -14.80
C ASN A 281 -5.05 2.92 -14.70
N VAL A 282 -4.03 3.18 -13.85
CA VAL A 282 -3.39 4.49 -13.76
C VAL A 282 -2.76 4.89 -15.09
N ALA A 283 -2.02 3.99 -15.73
CA ALA A 283 -1.39 4.29 -17.02
C ALA A 283 -2.44 4.70 -18.07
N VAL A 284 -3.57 4.00 -18.14
CA VAL A 284 -4.70 4.35 -19.04
C VAL A 284 -5.27 5.73 -18.69
N ILE A 285 -5.51 6.01 -17.41
CA ILE A 285 -6.01 7.32 -16.96
C ILE A 285 -5.03 8.44 -17.35
N LEU A 286 -3.72 8.25 -17.11
CA LEU A 286 -2.69 9.23 -17.47
C LEU A 286 -2.69 9.53 -18.97
N VAL A 287 -2.74 8.49 -19.81
CA VAL A 287 -2.78 8.65 -21.27
C VAL A 287 -4.04 9.41 -21.71
N LEU A 288 -5.20 9.05 -21.17
CA LEU A 288 -6.47 9.72 -21.48
C LEU A 288 -6.44 11.19 -21.03
N MET A 289 -5.96 11.48 -19.82
CA MET A 289 -5.87 12.85 -19.31
C MET A 289 -4.87 13.70 -20.10
N MET A 290 -3.76 13.11 -20.53
CA MET A 290 -2.79 13.76 -21.42
C MET A 290 -3.42 14.09 -22.78
N ALA A 291 -4.18 13.17 -23.36
CA ALA A 291 -4.89 13.39 -24.61
C ALA A 291 -5.95 14.51 -24.49
N VAL A 292 -6.79 14.47 -23.44
CA VAL A 292 -7.81 15.51 -23.16
C VAL A 292 -7.15 16.87 -22.97
N SER A 293 -6.09 16.95 -22.18
CA SER A 293 -5.34 18.20 -21.95
C SER A 293 -4.73 18.73 -23.26
N GLY A 294 -4.20 17.83 -24.09
CA GLY A 294 -3.66 18.17 -25.41
C GLY A 294 -4.74 18.74 -26.35
N PHE A 295 -5.89 18.08 -26.47
CA PHE A 295 -7.01 18.57 -27.27
C PHE A 295 -7.56 19.92 -26.78
N THR A 296 -7.67 20.08 -25.47
CA THR A 296 -8.10 21.36 -24.86
C THR A 296 -7.11 22.47 -25.17
N MET A 297 -5.81 22.19 -25.13
CA MET A 297 -4.76 23.15 -25.50
C MET A 297 -4.84 23.52 -26.98
N ILE A 298 -4.98 22.55 -27.90
CA ILE A 298 -5.10 22.79 -29.34
C ILE A 298 -6.31 23.68 -29.62
N SER A 299 -7.47 23.35 -29.04
CA SER A 299 -8.70 24.13 -29.20
C SER A 299 -8.52 25.57 -28.67
N GLY A 300 -7.93 25.72 -27.51
CA GLY A 300 -7.64 27.05 -26.94
C GLY A 300 -6.69 27.89 -27.80
N LEU A 301 -5.64 27.27 -28.34
CA LEU A 301 -4.71 27.94 -29.27
C LEU A 301 -5.40 28.36 -30.57
N LEU A 302 -6.23 27.50 -31.13
CA LEU A 302 -6.98 27.78 -32.36
C LEU A 302 -7.89 29.02 -32.17
N ILE A 303 -8.59 29.11 -31.04
CA ILE A 303 -9.43 30.25 -30.72
C ILE A 303 -8.58 31.53 -30.58
N ILE A 304 -7.44 31.44 -29.90
CA ILE A 304 -6.52 32.61 -29.75
C ILE A 304 -6.01 33.06 -31.14
N ILE A 305 -5.67 32.13 -32.03
CA ILE A 305 -5.21 32.46 -33.39
C ILE A 305 -6.33 33.20 -34.14
N LEU A 306 -7.56 32.71 -34.07
CA LEU A 306 -8.71 33.33 -34.72
C LEU A 306 -9.01 34.72 -34.18
N GLU A 307 -8.97 34.91 -32.85
CA GLU A 307 -9.19 36.24 -32.23
C GLU A 307 -8.09 37.26 -32.59
N ARG A 308 -6.89 36.81 -32.96
CA ARG A 308 -5.73 37.66 -33.31
C ARG A 308 -5.45 37.75 -34.81
N THR A 309 -6.39 37.36 -35.65
CA THR A 309 -6.24 37.37 -37.12
C THR A 309 -5.84 38.74 -37.66
N ASN A 310 -6.44 39.83 -37.16
CA ASN A 310 -6.09 41.20 -37.56
C ASN A 310 -4.63 41.55 -37.24
N MET A 311 -4.14 41.16 -36.04
CA MET A 311 -2.74 41.37 -35.68
C MET A 311 -1.79 40.57 -36.58
N ILE A 312 -2.15 39.34 -36.92
CA ILE A 312 -1.37 38.49 -37.85
C ILE A 312 -1.31 39.17 -39.22
N GLY A 313 -2.43 39.71 -39.74
CA GLY A 313 -2.46 40.45 -41.00
C GLY A 313 -1.53 41.68 -40.99
N ILE A 314 -1.57 42.47 -39.95
CA ILE A 314 -0.67 43.66 -39.80
C ILE A 314 0.81 43.26 -39.79
N LEU A 315 1.17 42.23 -39.01
CA LEU A 315 2.54 41.74 -38.94
C LEU A 315 3.05 41.19 -40.27
N LYS A 316 2.16 40.49 -41.04
CA LYS A 316 2.49 40.05 -42.40
C LYS A 316 2.67 41.21 -43.39
N ALA A 317 1.82 42.23 -43.29
CA ALA A 317 1.94 43.43 -44.14
C ALA A 317 3.24 44.18 -43.85
N LEU A 318 3.76 44.10 -42.61
CA LEU A 318 5.09 44.66 -42.23
C LEU A 318 6.25 43.75 -42.61
N GLY A 319 6.03 42.65 -43.36
CA GLY A 319 7.09 41.79 -43.89
C GLY A 319 7.54 40.65 -42.97
N GLN A 320 6.76 40.33 -41.89
CA GLN A 320 7.14 39.28 -40.99
C GLN A 320 6.94 37.87 -41.61
N GLN A 321 7.99 37.02 -41.47
CA GLN A 321 7.96 35.65 -42.02
C GLN A 321 7.04 34.72 -41.20
N ASP A 322 6.41 33.74 -41.86
CA ASP A 322 5.56 32.76 -41.24
C ASP A 322 6.23 31.95 -40.13
N ARG A 323 7.55 31.69 -40.25
CA ARG A 323 8.34 31.01 -39.22
C ARG A 323 8.44 31.81 -37.92
N SER A 324 8.53 33.12 -37.98
CA SER A 324 8.56 34.01 -36.82
C SER A 324 7.17 34.03 -36.12
N LEU A 325 6.11 34.13 -36.93
CA LEU A 325 4.73 34.03 -36.40
C LEU A 325 4.46 32.72 -35.68
N ARG A 326 4.86 31.58 -36.23
CA ARG A 326 4.72 30.27 -35.58
C ARG A 326 5.45 30.25 -34.21
N ARG A 327 6.65 30.82 -34.11
CA ARG A 327 7.39 30.91 -32.83
C ARG A 327 6.65 31.74 -31.80
N VAL A 328 6.00 32.85 -32.20
CA VAL A 328 5.18 33.63 -31.28
C VAL A 328 4.07 32.77 -30.64
N PHE A 329 3.34 32.01 -31.47
CA PHE A 329 2.27 31.14 -30.95
C PHE A 329 2.82 29.95 -30.13
N LEU A 330 3.99 29.41 -30.46
CA LEU A 330 4.66 28.41 -29.61
C LEU A 330 5.04 28.98 -28.24
N TYR A 331 5.52 30.20 -28.15
CA TYR A 331 5.77 30.84 -26.84
C TYR A 331 4.46 31.10 -26.05
N ILE A 332 3.36 31.47 -26.75
CA ILE A 332 2.05 31.63 -26.09
C ILE A 332 1.59 30.28 -25.54
N SER A 333 1.69 29.20 -26.31
CA SER A 333 1.33 27.88 -25.81
C SER A 333 2.19 27.43 -24.61
N ALA A 334 3.49 27.69 -24.65
CA ALA A 334 4.37 27.39 -23.50
C ALA A 334 3.97 28.16 -22.23
N PHE A 335 3.57 29.44 -22.36
CA PHE A 335 3.04 30.21 -21.21
C PHE A 335 1.72 29.66 -20.68
N LEU A 336 0.81 29.21 -21.58
CA LEU A 336 -0.46 28.60 -21.19
C LEU A 336 -0.25 27.27 -20.46
N ILE A 337 0.61 26.41 -21.02
CA ILE A 337 0.97 25.13 -20.39
C ILE A 337 1.61 25.39 -19.02
N GLY A 338 2.59 26.31 -18.93
CA GLY A 338 3.27 26.64 -17.68
C GLY A 338 2.29 27.12 -16.60
N LYS A 339 1.32 27.98 -16.96
CA LYS A 339 0.27 28.42 -16.03
C LYS A 339 -0.67 27.28 -15.65
N GLY A 340 -1.09 26.47 -16.62
CA GLY A 340 -1.97 25.32 -16.38
C GLY A 340 -1.30 24.30 -15.46
N MET A 341 -0.03 23.96 -15.72
CA MET A 341 0.75 23.06 -14.85
C MET A 341 0.92 23.63 -13.44
N LEU A 342 1.23 24.92 -13.30
CA LEU A 342 1.40 25.55 -11.99
C LEU A 342 0.11 25.46 -11.17
N TRP A 343 -1.02 25.84 -11.75
CA TRP A 343 -2.30 25.76 -11.07
C TRP A 343 -2.74 24.31 -10.84
N GLY A 344 -2.48 23.41 -11.80
CA GLY A 344 -2.76 22.00 -11.69
C GLY A 344 -1.99 21.35 -10.53
N ASN A 345 -0.68 21.65 -10.40
CA ASN A 345 0.13 21.18 -9.28
C ASN A 345 -0.40 21.73 -7.93
N ILE A 346 -0.69 23.03 -7.85
CA ILE A 346 -1.23 23.63 -6.61
C ILE A 346 -2.54 22.97 -6.22
N ILE A 347 -3.48 22.80 -7.15
CA ILE A 347 -4.78 22.21 -6.87
C ILE A 347 -4.63 20.74 -6.54
N GLY A 348 -3.86 19.97 -7.33
CA GLY A 348 -3.63 18.54 -7.11
C GLY A 348 -2.99 18.26 -5.75
N LEU A 349 -1.91 18.97 -5.41
CA LEU A 349 -1.24 18.83 -4.11
C LEU A 349 -2.13 19.29 -2.95
N ALA A 350 -2.91 20.36 -3.12
CA ALA A 350 -3.86 20.81 -2.09
C ALA A 350 -4.94 19.77 -1.83
N LEU A 351 -5.50 19.15 -2.88
CA LEU A 351 -6.48 18.06 -2.74
C LEU A 351 -5.87 16.83 -2.05
N CYS A 352 -4.66 16.44 -2.43
CA CYS A 352 -3.93 15.38 -1.76
C CYS A 352 -3.70 15.68 -0.27
N TRP A 353 -3.30 16.92 0.05
CA TRP A 353 -3.09 17.34 1.43
C TRP A 353 -4.39 17.34 2.25
N ILE A 354 -5.49 17.84 1.67
CA ILE A 354 -6.82 17.83 2.31
C ILE A 354 -7.24 16.39 2.62
N GLN A 355 -7.10 15.48 1.66
CA GLN A 355 -7.46 14.06 1.86
C GLN A 355 -6.57 13.41 2.91
N SER A 356 -5.26 13.67 2.92
CA SER A 356 -4.33 13.11 3.90
C SER A 356 -4.64 13.55 5.33
N PHE A 357 -5.06 14.82 5.52
CA PHE A 357 -5.30 15.39 6.84
C PHE A 357 -6.72 15.17 7.35
N PHE A 358 -7.73 15.46 6.52
CA PHE A 358 -9.15 15.41 6.93
C PHE A 358 -9.83 14.08 6.62
N ARG A 359 -9.26 13.26 5.71
CA ARG A 359 -9.82 11.96 5.27
C ARG A 359 -11.31 12.02 4.89
N PRO A 360 -11.79 13.01 4.11
CA PRO A 360 -13.20 13.16 3.78
C PRO A 360 -13.74 11.98 2.96
N LEU A 361 -12.88 11.26 2.22
CA LEU A 361 -13.26 10.09 1.45
C LEU A 361 -12.98 8.83 2.29
N SER A 362 -14.01 8.32 2.93
CA SER A 362 -13.98 7.01 3.61
C SER A 362 -14.24 5.89 2.60
N LEU A 363 -13.64 4.73 2.85
CA LEU A 363 -13.85 3.48 2.11
C LEU A 363 -14.49 2.46 3.03
N ASP A 364 -15.16 1.47 2.44
CA ASP A 364 -15.66 0.31 3.19
C ASP A 364 -14.53 -0.70 3.38
N PRO A 365 -14.08 -0.95 4.62
CA PRO A 365 -12.97 -1.87 4.90
C PRO A 365 -13.24 -3.30 4.44
N SER A 366 -14.52 -3.70 4.37
CA SER A 366 -14.91 -5.05 3.95
C SER A 366 -14.64 -5.32 2.47
N VAL A 367 -14.57 -4.27 1.64
CA VAL A 367 -14.37 -4.36 0.19
C VAL A 367 -12.96 -3.94 -0.21
N TYR A 368 -12.46 -2.86 0.40
CA TYR A 368 -11.21 -2.21 0.00
C TYR A 368 -10.04 -2.44 0.96
N TYR A 369 -10.25 -3.16 2.07
CA TYR A 369 -9.25 -3.40 3.12
C TYR A 369 -8.71 -2.14 3.82
N LEU A 370 -9.37 -0.98 3.62
CA LEU A 370 -8.93 0.33 4.08
C LEU A 370 -10.12 1.18 4.53
N ASP A 371 -9.97 1.92 5.63
CA ASP A 371 -11.00 2.80 6.19
C ASP A 371 -11.15 4.11 5.40
N ALA A 372 -10.08 4.58 4.75
CA ALA A 372 -10.06 5.82 3.98
C ALA A 372 -9.10 5.70 2.80
N VAL A 373 -9.31 6.55 1.78
CA VAL A 373 -8.41 6.63 0.62
C VAL A 373 -7.03 7.11 1.09
N PRO A 374 -5.99 6.26 1.05
CA PRO A 374 -4.65 6.64 1.46
C PRO A 374 -3.99 7.47 0.36
N ILE A 375 -3.22 8.47 0.74
CA ILE A 375 -2.42 9.29 -0.18
C ILE A 375 -0.99 9.31 0.30
N HIS A 376 -0.08 8.86 -0.57
CA HIS A 376 1.35 9.00 -0.37
C HIS A 376 1.95 9.97 -1.40
N LEU A 377 2.57 11.05 -0.89
CA LEU A 377 3.17 12.11 -1.72
C LEU A 377 4.68 11.95 -1.95
N THR A 378 5.29 10.91 -1.41
CA THR A 378 6.76 10.76 -1.36
C THR A 378 7.42 10.40 -2.69
N HIS A 379 6.64 10.09 -3.74
CA HIS A 379 7.14 9.66 -5.06
C HIS A 379 6.47 10.38 -6.25
N VAL A 380 5.87 11.54 -6.03
CA VAL A 380 5.23 12.36 -7.09
C VAL A 380 6.09 13.57 -7.46
#